data_c9192f2c7d1bff9239ee82d0b680e6d4
#
_entry.id   c9192f2c7d1bff9239ee82d0b680e6d4
#
_cell.length_a   1.000
_cell.length_b   1.000
_cell.length_c   1.000
_cell.angle_alpha   90.00
_cell.angle_beta   90.00
_cell.angle_gamma   90.00
#
_symmetry.space_group_name_H-M   'P 1'
#
loop_
_entity.id
_entity.type
_entity.pdbx_description
1 polymer ?
#
loop_
_entity_poly.entity_id
_entity_poly.type
_entity_poly.pdbx_seq_one_letter_code
_entity_poly.pdbx_strand_id
1 'polypeptide(L)'
;MKRFNLYGEEWEHEQERDGYRWRARMIGPAVGASMLGATLYELPPGQASFPYHYEYGTEEWLLVVAGDPTLRTPEGEQELEAGDVVCFPEGPEGAHQVRNQTEEPVRIVVFSTKQSPAVAVYPDSDKLGIWIAGSNDSLLVRRDATVDYWAGE
;
A
#
# COMPACT_ATOMS: atom_id res chain seq x y z
N MET A 1 0.93 2.28 -27.97
CA MET A 1 0.22 2.19 -26.69
C MET A 1 0.64 0.91 -26.01
N LYS A 2 1.07 0.96 -24.72
CA LYS A 2 1.42 -0.21 -23.93
C LYS A 2 0.18 -0.73 -23.19
N ARG A 3 0.13 -2.04 -22.93
CA ARG A 3 -0.97 -2.69 -22.20
C ARG A 3 -0.43 -3.59 -21.10
N PHE A 4 -1.24 -3.83 -20.08
CA PHE A 4 -0.98 -4.75 -18.98
C PHE A 4 -2.20 -5.67 -18.80
N ASN A 5 -1.96 -6.94 -18.49
CA ASN A 5 -3.03 -7.89 -18.20
C ASN A 5 -2.98 -8.26 -16.71
N LEU A 6 -4.06 -7.95 -15.97
CA LEU A 6 -4.18 -8.24 -14.54
C LEU A 6 -4.19 -9.75 -14.23
N TYR A 7 -4.54 -10.60 -15.20
CA TYR A 7 -4.61 -12.04 -15.04
C TYR A 7 -3.33 -12.78 -15.49
N GLY A 8 -2.26 -12.04 -15.82
CA GLY A 8 -0.97 -12.67 -16.16
C GLY A 8 -0.32 -13.30 -14.93
N GLU A 9 0.54 -14.31 -15.17
CA GLU A 9 1.16 -15.13 -14.11
C GLU A 9 2.66 -14.83 -13.89
N GLU A 10 3.22 -13.85 -14.58
CA GLU A 10 4.62 -13.45 -14.41
C GLU A 10 4.72 -12.43 -13.27
N TRP A 11 5.46 -12.76 -12.21
CA TRP A 11 5.64 -11.90 -11.03
C TRP A 11 7.05 -11.29 -11.05
N GLU A 12 7.16 -10.02 -10.66
CA GLU A 12 8.40 -9.22 -10.72
C GLU A 12 9.05 -9.02 -9.35
N HIS A 13 8.22 -9.00 -8.30
CA HIS A 13 8.65 -8.76 -6.92
C HIS A 13 7.94 -9.71 -5.97
N GLU A 14 8.64 -10.10 -4.90
CA GLU A 14 8.10 -10.94 -3.83
C GLU A 14 8.51 -10.40 -2.47
N GLN A 15 7.62 -10.50 -1.48
CA GLN A 15 7.87 -10.23 -0.08
C GLN A 15 7.67 -11.53 0.71
N GLU A 16 8.71 -11.93 1.45
CA GLU A 16 8.73 -13.20 2.20
C GLU A 16 8.54 -13.01 3.72
N ARG A 17 8.27 -11.78 4.17
CA ARG A 17 8.05 -11.53 5.60
C ARG A 17 6.77 -12.20 6.06
N ASP A 18 6.85 -13.05 7.09
CA ASP A 18 5.68 -13.71 7.65
C ASP A 18 4.63 -12.72 8.16
N GLY A 19 3.35 -13.01 7.83
CA GLY A 19 2.23 -12.08 8.03
C GLY A 19 2.06 -11.03 6.93
N TYR A 20 3.07 -10.86 6.06
CA TYR A 20 3.11 -9.87 4.97
C TYR A 20 3.70 -10.46 3.68
N ARG A 21 3.48 -11.74 3.43
CA ARG A 21 3.92 -12.36 2.18
C ARG A 21 2.99 -11.97 1.04
N TRP A 22 3.58 -11.53 -0.06
CA TRP A 22 2.86 -11.21 -1.29
C TRP A 22 3.81 -11.27 -2.49
N ARG A 23 3.24 -11.37 -3.67
CA ARG A 23 3.95 -11.16 -4.93
C ARG A 23 3.30 -10.04 -5.73
N ALA A 24 4.09 -9.32 -6.54
CA ALA A 24 3.64 -8.08 -7.18
C ALA A 24 4.12 -7.92 -8.61
N ARG A 25 3.35 -7.14 -9.37
CA ARG A 25 3.66 -6.68 -10.74
C ARG A 25 3.42 -5.19 -10.87
N MET A 26 4.39 -4.49 -11.42
CA MET A 26 4.40 -3.03 -11.54
C MET A 26 3.62 -2.57 -12.78
N ILE A 27 2.33 -2.28 -12.63
CA ILE A 27 1.46 -1.84 -13.74
C ILE A 27 1.93 -0.49 -14.28
N GLY A 28 2.18 0.49 -13.41
CA GLY A 28 2.52 1.86 -13.80
C GLY A 28 3.69 1.92 -14.79
N PRO A 29 4.88 1.39 -14.48
CA PRO A 29 6.01 1.32 -15.40
C PRO A 29 5.70 0.52 -16.67
N ALA A 30 5.01 -0.60 -16.56
CA ALA A 30 4.67 -1.46 -17.70
C ALA A 30 3.84 -0.74 -18.77
N VAL A 31 2.90 0.12 -18.36
CA VAL A 31 2.07 0.91 -19.27
C VAL A 31 2.66 2.30 -19.59
N GLY A 32 3.75 2.69 -18.91
CA GLY A 32 4.41 3.97 -19.11
C GLY A 32 3.73 5.15 -18.41
N ALA A 33 3.05 4.88 -17.28
CA ALA A 33 2.44 5.93 -16.45
C ALA A 33 3.52 6.76 -15.72
N SER A 34 3.38 8.08 -15.74
CA SER A 34 4.31 9.00 -15.07
C SER A 34 3.73 9.66 -13.82
N MET A 35 2.41 9.92 -13.79
CA MET A 35 1.75 10.64 -12.70
C MET A 35 1.06 9.72 -11.68
N LEU A 36 0.68 8.52 -12.10
CA LEU A 36 0.03 7.55 -11.25
C LEU A 36 0.94 6.34 -11.00
N GLY A 37 0.99 5.89 -9.76
CA GLY A 37 1.43 4.57 -9.38
C GLY A 37 0.30 3.56 -9.59
N ALA A 38 0.65 2.34 -9.96
CA ALA A 38 -0.28 1.23 -9.96
C ALA A 38 0.51 -0.07 -9.83
N THR A 39 0.11 -0.93 -8.89
CA THR A 39 0.75 -2.20 -8.62
C THR A 39 -0.30 -3.27 -8.37
N LEU A 40 -0.18 -4.39 -9.07
CA LEU A 40 -0.97 -5.59 -8.80
C LEU A 40 -0.26 -6.40 -7.71
N TYR A 41 -0.99 -6.78 -6.68
CA TYR A 41 -0.53 -7.68 -5.61
C TYR A 41 -1.37 -8.95 -5.61
N GLU A 42 -0.74 -10.07 -5.27
CA GLU A 42 -1.42 -11.29 -4.87
C GLU A 42 -1.00 -11.63 -3.45
N LEU A 43 -1.99 -11.80 -2.57
CA LEU A 43 -1.82 -12.16 -1.18
C LEU A 43 -2.24 -13.61 -0.97
N PRO A 44 -1.33 -14.50 -0.53
CA PRO A 44 -1.70 -15.85 -0.10
C PRO A 44 -2.63 -15.83 1.13
N PRO A 45 -3.30 -16.95 1.44
CA PRO A 45 -4.07 -17.11 2.66
C PRO A 45 -3.32 -16.68 3.93
N GLY A 46 -4.01 -15.99 4.83
CA GLY A 46 -3.49 -15.54 6.12
C GLY A 46 -2.50 -14.36 6.07
N GLN A 47 -2.31 -13.72 4.91
CA GLN A 47 -1.34 -12.63 4.75
C GLN A 47 -2.02 -11.27 4.61
N ALA A 48 -1.30 -10.20 5.02
CA ALA A 48 -1.67 -8.82 4.81
C ALA A 48 -0.82 -8.17 3.71
N SER A 49 -1.35 -7.12 3.09
CA SER A 49 -0.61 -6.34 2.09
C SER A 49 0.58 -5.59 2.71
N PHE A 50 0.27 -4.68 3.61
CA PHE A 50 1.20 -3.79 4.30
C PHE A 50 0.76 -3.61 5.76
N PRO A 51 1.61 -3.03 6.64
CA PRO A 51 1.17 -2.56 7.95
C PRO A 51 0.03 -1.56 7.81
N TYR A 52 -0.90 -1.54 8.78
CA TYR A 52 -1.96 -0.54 8.84
C TYR A 52 -1.36 0.86 8.82
N HIS A 53 -1.76 1.68 7.86
CA HIS A 53 -1.16 2.99 7.62
C HIS A 53 -2.12 3.94 6.92
N TYR A 54 -1.75 5.21 6.94
CA TYR A 54 -2.30 6.26 6.08
C TYR A 54 -1.17 7.14 5.54
N GLU A 55 -1.45 7.90 4.50
CA GLU A 55 -0.48 8.77 3.87
C GLU A 55 -0.92 10.24 3.91
N TYR A 56 0.06 11.14 3.89
CA TYR A 56 -0.14 12.55 3.60
C TYR A 56 0.42 12.89 2.22
N GLY A 57 -0.31 13.71 1.47
CA GLY A 57 0.05 14.11 0.12
C GLY A 57 -0.20 13.04 -0.94
N THR A 58 -0.73 11.89 -0.57
CA THR A 58 -1.05 10.78 -1.48
C THR A 58 -2.50 10.35 -1.29
N GLU A 59 -3.24 10.27 -2.39
CA GLU A 59 -4.50 9.57 -2.45
C GLU A 59 -4.26 8.19 -3.04
N GLU A 60 -4.80 7.15 -2.41
CA GLU A 60 -4.71 5.78 -2.90
C GLU A 60 -6.09 5.19 -3.20
N TRP A 61 -6.11 4.28 -4.15
CA TRP A 61 -7.30 3.52 -4.52
C TRP A 61 -6.98 2.03 -4.53
N LEU A 62 -7.91 1.24 -4.04
CA LEU A 62 -7.91 -0.21 -4.10
C LEU A 62 -8.94 -0.66 -5.13
N LEU A 63 -8.56 -1.61 -5.97
CA LEU A 63 -9.47 -2.42 -6.79
C LEU A 63 -9.27 -3.88 -6.43
N VAL A 64 -10.33 -4.59 -6.05
CA VAL A 64 -10.31 -6.05 -5.89
C VAL A 64 -10.44 -6.71 -7.27
N VAL A 65 -9.42 -7.47 -7.68
CA VAL A 65 -9.37 -8.16 -8.98
C VAL A 65 -9.93 -9.58 -8.87
N ALA A 66 -9.63 -10.26 -7.76
CA ALA A 66 -10.08 -11.63 -7.51
C ALA A 66 -10.04 -11.95 -6.02
N GLY A 67 -10.96 -12.80 -5.57
CA GLY A 67 -11.12 -13.22 -4.18
C GLY A 67 -11.81 -12.17 -3.32
N ASP A 68 -11.94 -12.46 -2.03
CA ASP A 68 -12.74 -11.72 -1.07
C ASP A 68 -11.87 -11.25 0.10
N PRO A 69 -11.04 -10.19 -0.08
CA PRO A 69 -10.18 -9.67 0.98
C PRO A 69 -10.96 -8.95 2.07
N THR A 70 -10.42 -8.93 3.28
CA THR A 70 -10.89 -8.09 4.36
C THR A 70 -10.13 -6.76 4.35
N LEU A 71 -10.86 -5.65 4.34
CA LEU A 71 -10.34 -4.30 4.48
C LEU A 71 -10.53 -3.82 5.92
N ARG A 72 -9.44 -3.44 6.59
CA ARG A 72 -9.45 -2.73 7.87
C ARG A 72 -9.35 -1.22 7.62
N THR A 73 -10.27 -0.46 8.22
CA THR A 73 -10.32 1.02 8.20
C THR A 73 -10.46 1.57 9.64
N PRO A 74 -10.50 2.90 9.85
CA PRO A 74 -10.84 3.47 11.15
C PRO A 74 -12.24 3.10 11.67
N GLU A 75 -13.19 2.84 10.77
CA GLU A 75 -14.56 2.43 11.12
C GLU A 75 -14.67 0.94 11.46
N GLY A 76 -13.64 0.14 11.20
CA GLY A 76 -13.62 -1.30 11.47
C GLY A 76 -13.19 -2.13 10.27
N GLU A 77 -13.57 -3.40 10.29
CA GLU A 77 -13.27 -4.34 9.22
C GLU A 77 -14.52 -4.60 8.36
N GLN A 78 -14.31 -4.73 7.06
CA GLN A 78 -15.35 -5.10 6.09
C GLN A 78 -14.80 -6.09 5.07
N GLU A 79 -15.62 -7.02 4.65
CA GLU A 79 -15.30 -7.90 3.53
C GLU A 79 -15.57 -7.18 2.21
N LEU A 80 -14.65 -7.34 1.26
CA LEU A 80 -14.79 -6.84 -0.10
C LEU A 80 -14.92 -8.03 -1.05
N GLU A 81 -15.51 -7.78 -2.23
CA GLU A 81 -15.63 -8.78 -3.29
C GLU A 81 -14.96 -8.32 -4.59
N ALA A 82 -14.72 -9.25 -5.50
CA ALA A 82 -14.13 -8.94 -6.79
C ALA A 82 -14.96 -7.90 -7.56
N GLY A 83 -14.30 -6.82 -7.97
CA GLY A 83 -14.92 -5.65 -8.62
C GLY A 83 -15.09 -4.45 -7.71
N ASP A 84 -14.97 -4.61 -6.39
CA ASP A 84 -15.03 -3.48 -5.47
C ASP A 84 -13.88 -2.51 -5.67
N VAL A 85 -14.21 -1.22 -5.55
CA VAL A 85 -13.26 -0.11 -5.60
C VAL A 85 -13.42 0.73 -4.34
N VAL A 86 -12.31 1.01 -3.66
CA VAL A 86 -12.27 1.84 -2.45
C VAL A 86 -11.24 2.95 -2.65
N CYS A 87 -11.59 4.16 -2.23
CA CYS A 87 -10.66 5.30 -2.18
C CYS A 87 -10.21 5.55 -0.73
N PHE A 88 -8.92 5.72 -0.54
CA PHE A 88 -8.29 6.12 0.71
C PHE A 88 -7.81 7.56 0.57
N PRO A 89 -8.53 8.53 1.17
CA PRO A 89 -8.09 9.92 1.17
C PRO A 89 -6.80 10.07 1.99
N GLU A 90 -6.10 11.16 1.78
CA GLU A 90 -4.95 11.49 2.64
C GLU A 90 -5.37 11.72 4.09
N GLY A 91 -4.46 11.42 5.02
CA GLY A 91 -4.67 11.61 6.45
C GLY A 91 -5.34 10.41 7.15
N PRO A 92 -5.63 10.57 8.47
CA PRO A 92 -6.06 9.45 9.32
C PRO A 92 -7.35 8.76 8.87
N GLU A 93 -8.24 9.48 8.17
CA GLU A 93 -9.50 8.93 7.65
C GLU A 93 -9.26 7.90 6.54
N GLY A 94 -8.14 8.01 5.82
CA GLY A 94 -7.73 7.05 4.81
C GLY A 94 -6.91 5.86 5.33
N ALA A 95 -6.79 5.71 6.67
CA ALA A 95 -6.00 4.62 7.23
C ALA A 95 -6.56 3.26 6.84
N HIS A 96 -5.70 2.38 6.32
CA HIS A 96 -6.15 1.09 5.79
C HIS A 96 -5.11 -0.02 5.90
N GLN A 97 -5.60 -1.25 5.83
CA GLN A 97 -4.83 -2.47 5.62
C GLN A 97 -5.71 -3.51 4.93
N VAL A 98 -5.22 -4.15 3.89
CA VAL A 98 -5.88 -5.27 3.23
C VAL A 98 -5.32 -6.59 3.76
N ARG A 99 -6.19 -7.52 4.10
CA ARG A 99 -5.84 -8.85 4.58
C ARG A 99 -6.55 -9.93 3.76
N ASN A 100 -5.88 -11.02 3.56
CA ASN A 100 -6.52 -12.24 3.05
C ASN A 100 -6.82 -13.17 4.23
N GLN A 101 -8.06 -13.21 4.67
CA GLN A 101 -8.54 -14.11 5.73
C GLN A 101 -9.23 -15.37 5.16
N THR A 102 -9.17 -15.56 3.84
CA THR A 102 -9.74 -16.71 3.13
C THR A 102 -8.72 -17.81 2.91
N GLU A 103 -9.16 -18.95 2.37
CA GLU A 103 -8.30 -20.10 2.04
C GLU A 103 -7.69 -20.01 0.63
N GLU A 104 -8.15 -19.08 -0.21
CA GLU A 104 -7.68 -18.89 -1.58
C GLU A 104 -6.89 -17.58 -1.72
N PRO A 105 -5.94 -17.49 -2.66
CA PRO A 105 -5.24 -16.23 -2.92
C PRO A 105 -6.19 -15.12 -3.36
N VAL A 106 -5.97 -13.90 -2.88
CA VAL A 106 -6.67 -12.70 -3.37
C VAL A 106 -5.75 -11.84 -4.22
N ARG A 107 -6.32 -11.19 -5.25
CA ARG A 107 -5.60 -10.23 -6.10
C ARG A 107 -6.21 -8.85 -5.97
N ILE A 108 -5.34 -7.87 -5.73
CA ILE A 108 -5.73 -6.46 -5.59
C ILE A 108 -4.82 -5.58 -6.44
N VAL A 109 -5.36 -4.49 -6.95
CA VAL A 109 -4.56 -3.40 -7.51
C VAL A 109 -4.64 -2.21 -6.57
N VAL A 110 -3.47 -1.68 -6.20
CA VAL A 110 -3.37 -0.39 -5.51
C VAL A 110 -2.90 0.64 -6.54
N PHE A 111 -3.67 1.72 -6.64
CA PHE A 111 -3.32 2.92 -7.40
C PHE A 111 -2.96 4.02 -6.42
N SER A 112 -2.02 4.87 -6.77
CA SER A 112 -1.68 6.03 -5.96
C SER A 112 -1.27 7.22 -6.83
N THR A 113 -1.50 8.41 -6.34
CA THR A 113 -0.85 9.61 -6.89
C THR A 113 0.64 9.54 -6.58
N LYS A 114 1.49 9.92 -7.55
CA LYS A 114 2.94 9.95 -7.33
C LYS A 114 3.34 11.29 -6.73
N GLN A 115 3.43 11.33 -5.42
CA GLN A 115 3.97 12.48 -4.69
C GLN A 115 5.40 12.19 -4.20
N SER A 116 6.22 13.24 -4.10
CA SER A 116 7.55 13.16 -3.51
C SER A 116 7.89 14.50 -2.84
N PRO A 117 8.20 14.51 -1.55
CA PRO A 117 8.18 13.35 -0.66
C PRO A 117 6.75 12.84 -0.37
N ALA A 118 6.59 11.53 -0.21
CA ALA A 118 5.41 10.91 0.38
C ALA A 118 5.64 10.67 1.87
N VAL A 119 4.61 10.86 2.69
CA VAL A 119 4.69 10.66 4.14
C VAL A 119 3.66 9.61 4.55
N ALA A 120 4.14 8.49 5.10
CA ALA A 120 3.28 7.44 5.62
C ALA A 120 3.33 7.37 7.15
N VAL A 121 2.19 7.23 7.79
CA VAL A 121 2.06 7.05 9.24
C VAL A 121 1.52 5.66 9.53
N TYR A 122 2.14 4.97 10.49
CA TYR A 122 1.81 3.61 10.89
C TYR A 122 1.29 3.59 12.34
N PRO A 123 -0.03 3.72 12.56
CA PRO A 123 -0.60 3.89 13.91
C PRO A 123 -0.28 2.72 14.85
N ASP A 124 -0.36 1.47 14.37
CA ASP A 124 -0.14 0.29 15.22
C ASP A 124 1.28 0.16 15.76
N SER A 125 2.27 0.74 15.08
CA SER A 125 3.69 0.65 15.46
C SER A 125 4.32 2.00 15.79
N ASP A 126 3.48 3.05 15.85
CA ASP A 126 3.87 4.43 16.15
C ASP A 126 5.11 4.90 15.35
N LYS A 127 5.06 4.68 14.02
CA LYS A 127 6.13 5.06 13.10
C LYS A 127 5.66 6.12 12.12
N LEU A 128 6.65 6.86 11.59
CA LEU A 128 6.49 7.80 10.48
C LEU A 128 7.57 7.50 9.44
N GLY A 129 7.15 7.36 8.20
CA GLY A 129 8.03 7.20 7.04
C GLY A 129 7.98 8.43 6.14
N ILE A 130 9.13 8.85 5.65
CA ILE A 130 9.26 9.88 4.61
C ILE A 130 9.98 9.22 3.43
N TRP A 131 9.30 9.18 2.30
CA TRP A 131 9.80 8.52 1.09
C TRP A 131 10.09 9.55 0.01
N ILE A 132 11.36 9.65 -0.40
CA ILE A 132 11.81 10.62 -1.39
C ILE A 132 12.22 9.87 -2.66
N ALA A 133 11.44 10.05 -3.71
CA ALA A 133 11.70 9.37 -4.98
C ALA A 133 13.07 9.76 -5.55
N GLY A 134 13.89 8.74 -5.90
CA GLY A 134 15.22 8.94 -6.49
C GLY A 134 16.29 9.43 -5.51
N SER A 135 16.02 9.43 -4.20
CA SER A 135 16.98 9.80 -3.16
C SER A 135 17.20 8.65 -2.17
N ASN A 136 18.36 8.65 -1.53
CA ASN A 136 18.66 7.78 -0.39
C ASN A 136 18.28 8.42 0.97
N ASP A 137 17.67 9.62 0.97
CA ASP A 137 17.29 10.35 2.18
C ASP A 137 15.93 9.93 2.75
N SER A 138 15.35 8.84 2.24
CA SER A 138 14.14 8.26 2.81
C SER A 138 14.38 7.85 4.26
N LEU A 139 13.40 8.15 5.14
CA LEU A 139 13.52 7.98 6.58
C LEU A 139 12.32 7.20 7.13
N LEU A 140 12.58 6.24 8.01
CA LEU A 140 11.55 5.58 8.81
C LEU A 140 11.95 5.67 10.29
N VAL A 141 11.16 6.39 11.08
CA VAL A 141 11.45 6.66 12.50
C VAL A 141 10.26 6.31 13.37
N ARG A 142 10.52 6.12 14.66
CA ARG A 142 9.46 6.12 15.67
C ARG A 142 9.05 7.56 15.97
N ARG A 143 7.77 7.77 16.21
CA ARG A 143 7.25 9.13 16.49
C ARG A 143 7.66 9.67 17.86
N ASP A 144 8.03 8.78 18.78
CA ASP A 144 8.58 9.15 20.09
C ASP A 144 10.05 9.63 20.04
N ALA A 145 10.72 9.47 18.89
CA ALA A 145 12.11 9.93 18.66
C ALA A 145 12.20 11.41 18.24
N THR A 146 11.22 12.24 18.61
CA THR A 146 11.23 13.67 18.34
C THR A 146 12.27 14.42 19.19
N VAL A 147 12.85 15.47 18.62
CA VAL A 147 13.77 16.38 19.31
C VAL A 147 13.18 17.78 19.34
N ASP A 148 13.66 18.61 20.26
CA ASP A 148 13.35 20.04 20.27
C ASP A 148 13.90 20.70 18.98
N TYR A 149 13.18 21.70 18.46
CA TYR A 149 13.56 22.39 17.22
C TYR A 149 14.98 22.98 17.27
N TRP A 150 15.43 23.42 18.45
CA TRP A 150 16.73 24.04 18.65
C TRP A 150 17.81 23.06 19.16
N ALA A 151 17.48 21.77 19.28
CA ALA A 151 18.44 20.78 19.76
C ALA A 151 19.60 20.61 18.79
N GLY A 152 20.79 20.99 19.22
CA GLY A 152 22.03 20.89 18.45
C GLY A 152 22.44 22.13 17.66
N GLU A 153 21.68 23.24 17.78
CA GLU A 153 22.01 24.54 17.15
C GLU A 153 22.90 25.39 18.08
#